data_3f8c8f183d5723539f9268669e860680
#
_entry.id   3f8c8f183d5723539f9268669e860680
#
_cell.length_a   1.000
_cell.length_b   1.000
_cell.length_c   1.000
_cell.angle_alpha   90.00
_cell.angle_beta   90.00
_cell.angle_gamma   90.00
#
_symmetry.space_group_name_H-M   'P 1'
#
loop_
_entity.id
_entity.type
_entity.pdbx_description
1 polymer ?
#
loop_
_entity_poly.entity_id
_entity_poly.type
_entity_poly.pdbx_seq_one_letter_code
_entity_poly.pdbx_strand_id
1 'polypeptide(L)'
;VAAATFLPPDVLVLASGGTLGEAWMSGVLAGIEDATGHDFRATESFVGTSAGSLVAAALVAGQRPRRPQARTQLPELNPGPTGNDVASETASGLGAARASIPRAILASAARE
;
A
#
# COMPACT_ATOMS: atom_id res chain seq x y z
N VAL A 1 13.90 -8.10 33.77
CA VAL A 1 13.14 -8.71 32.68
C VAL A 1 14.10 -8.95 31.54
N ALA A 2 14.37 -10.20 31.20
CA ALA A 2 15.18 -10.52 30.04
C ALA A 2 14.51 -9.93 28.78
N ALA A 3 15.26 -9.17 27.99
CA ALA A 3 14.79 -8.71 26.70
C ALA A 3 14.42 -9.93 25.84
N ALA A 4 13.20 -9.97 25.32
CA ALA A 4 12.79 -11.03 24.42
C ALA A 4 13.70 -10.99 23.19
N THR A 5 14.40 -12.07 22.91
CA THR A 5 15.22 -12.19 21.72
C THR A 5 14.28 -12.34 20.52
N PHE A 6 14.35 -11.44 19.56
CA PHE A 6 13.60 -11.58 18.31
C PHE A 6 14.20 -12.74 17.50
N LEU A 7 13.35 -13.71 17.17
CA LEU A 7 13.69 -14.80 16.26
C LEU A 7 13.13 -14.49 14.87
N PRO A 8 13.99 -14.34 13.84
CA PRO A 8 13.53 -14.12 12.49
C PRO A 8 12.61 -15.25 12.01
N PRO A 9 11.49 -14.96 11.36
CA PRO A 9 10.63 -15.99 10.81
C PRO A 9 11.21 -16.59 9.53
N ASP A 10 11.11 -17.91 9.38
CA ASP A 10 11.43 -18.59 8.14
C ASP A 10 10.34 -18.34 7.08
N VAL A 11 9.09 -18.24 7.53
CA VAL A 11 7.93 -17.99 6.67
C VAL A 11 7.15 -16.78 7.15
N LEU A 12 6.92 -15.82 6.27
CA LEU A 12 6.10 -14.65 6.54
C LEU A 12 4.74 -14.81 5.86
N VAL A 13 3.68 -14.88 6.65
CA VAL A 13 2.29 -15.00 6.17
C VAL A 13 1.60 -13.66 6.28
N LEU A 14 1.15 -13.12 5.16
CA LEU A 14 0.53 -11.80 5.03
C LEU A 14 -0.92 -11.93 4.53
N ALA A 15 -1.85 -11.44 5.32
CA ALA A 15 -3.29 -11.59 5.07
C ALA A 15 -3.86 -10.53 4.12
N SER A 16 -5.11 -10.73 3.75
CA SER A 16 -5.92 -9.73 3.03
C SER A 16 -6.22 -8.52 3.92
N GLY A 17 -6.68 -7.41 3.32
CA GLY A 17 -7.06 -6.21 4.08
C GLY A 17 -7.25 -4.97 3.23
N GLY A 18 -7.21 -5.08 1.91
CA GLY A 18 -7.31 -3.94 1.00
C GLY A 18 -6.20 -2.92 1.21
N THR A 19 -6.41 -1.69 0.76
CA THR A 19 -5.42 -0.60 0.87
C THR A 19 -5.04 -0.29 2.31
N LEU A 20 -6.01 -0.32 3.23
CA LEU A 20 -5.76 -0.08 4.65
C LEU A 20 -4.92 -1.21 5.26
N GLY A 21 -5.23 -2.46 4.91
CA GLY A 21 -4.46 -3.64 5.35
C GLY A 21 -3.03 -3.62 4.82
N GLU A 22 -2.82 -3.22 3.57
CA GLU A 22 -1.48 -3.04 2.99
C GLU A 22 -0.66 -2.01 3.77
N ALA A 23 -1.25 -0.85 4.05
CA ALA A 23 -0.59 0.20 4.83
C ALA A 23 -0.29 -0.26 6.26
N TRP A 24 -1.21 -0.95 6.91
CA TRP A 24 -1.04 -1.50 8.25
C TRP A 24 0.08 -2.53 8.31
N MET A 25 0.05 -3.54 7.43
CA MET A 25 1.09 -4.57 7.36
C MET A 25 2.47 -3.97 7.11
N SER A 26 2.57 -3.05 6.17
CA SER A 26 3.82 -2.35 5.87
C SER A 26 4.35 -1.58 7.08
N GLY A 27 3.47 -0.88 7.79
CA GLY A 27 3.83 -0.13 9.01
C GLY A 27 4.29 -1.04 10.14
N VAL A 28 3.63 -2.17 10.36
CA VAL A 28 4.02 -3.16 11.38
C VAL A 28 5.38 -3.77 11.06
N LEU A 29 5.60 -4.21 9.82
CA LEU A 29 6.88 -4.76 9.39
C LEU A 29 8.01 -3.73 9.54
N ALA A 30 7.78 -2.49 9.11
CA ALA A 30 8.75 -1.42 9.28
C ALA A 30 9.08 -1.15 10.74
N GLY A 31 8.09 -1.14 11.64
CA GLY A 31 8.29 -0.99 13.07
C GLY A 31 9.11 -2.12 13.68
N ILE A 32 8.89 -3.36 13.26
CA ILE A 32 9.68 -4.50 13.71
C ILE A 32 11.13 -4.40 13.20
N GLU A 33 11.35 -4.03 11.93
CA GLU A 33 12.70 -3.78 11.41
C GLU A 33 13.44 -2.72 12.22
N ASP A 34 12.76 -1.62 12.55
CA ASP A 34 13.37 -0.53 13.33
C ASP A 34 13.70 -0.95 14.76
N ALA A 35 12.87 -1.79 15.38
CA ALA A 35 13.06 -2.25 16.74
C ALA A 35 14.10 -3.37 16.87
N THR A 36 14.26 -4.20 15.87
CA THR A 36 15.06 -5.43 15.94
C THR A 36 16.31 -5.42 15.07
N GLY A 37 16.37 -4.52 14.07
CA GLY A 37 17.40 -4.53 13.03
C GLY A 37 17.23 -5.65 12.00
N HIS A 38 16.13 -6.44 12.09
CA HIS A 38 15.84 -7.49 11.12
C HIS A 38 15.45 -6.90 9.76
N ASP A 39 15.81 -7.57 8.68
CA ASP A 39 15.43 -7.22 7.32
C ASP A 39 14.48 -8.30 6.76
N PHE A 40 13.20 -7.98 6.67
CA PHE A 40 12.19 -8.93 6.18
C PHE A 40 12.39 -9.37 4.73
N ARG A 41 13.19 -8.68 3.95
CA ARG A 41 13.56 -9.12 2.59
C ARG A 41 14.40 -10.39 2.59
N ALA A 42 15.03 -10.70 3.72
CA ALA A 42 15.82 -11.91 3.93
C ALA A 42 14.98 -13.12 4.39
N THR A 43 13.67 -12.98 4.54
CA THR A 43 12.77 -14.09 4.88
C THR A 43 12.81 -15.16 3.79
N GLU A 44 12.91 -16.42 4.19
CA GLU A 44 13.07 -17.55 3.26
C GLU A 44 11.84 -17.75 2.36
N SER A 45 10.65 -17.64 2.93
CA SER A 45 9.40 -17.90 2.22
C SER A 45 8.31 -16.89 2.57
N PHE A 46 7.48 -16.58 1.59
CA PHE A 46 6.35 -15.67 1.73
C PHE A 46 5.04 -16.32 1.31
N VAL A 47 4.00 -16.12 2.10
CA VAL A 47 2.62 -16.47 1.76
C VAL A 47 1.78 -15.20 1.86
N GLY A 48 1.19 -14.77 0.77
CA GLY A 48 0.40 -13.54 0.72
C GLY A 48 -0.97 -13.74 0.10
N THR A 49 -2.00 -13.10 0.67
CA THR A 49 -3.37 -13.10 0.16
C THR A 49 -3.80 -11.66 -0.11
N SER A 50 -4.28 -11.36 -1.33
CA SER A 50 -4.76 -10.01 -1.70
C SER A 50 -3.72 -8.93 -1.38
N ALA A 51 -4.03 -7.95 -0.51
CA ALA A 51 -3.08 -6.91 -0.07
C ALA A 51 -1.75 -7.49 0.43
N GLY A 52 -1.79 -8.63 1.15
CA GLY A 52 -0.59 -9.33 1.62
C GLY A 52 0.29 -9.86 0.50
N SER A 53 -0.29 -10.23 -0.64
CA SER A 53 0.49 -10.65 -1.81
C SER A 53 1.26 -9.49 -2.45
N LEU A 54 0.71 -8.28 -2.41
CA LEU A 54 1.39 -7.07 -2.89
C LEU A 54 2.57 -6.71 -1.99
N VAL A 55 2.38 -6.77 -0.67
CA VAL A 55 3.46 -6.54 0.31
C VAL A 55 4.55 -7.59 0.16
N ALA A 56 4.19 -8.87 0.06
CA ALA A 56 5.14 -9.96 -0.16
C ALA A 56 5.94 -9.76 -1.45
N ALA A 57 5.27 -9.44 -2.56
CA ALA A 57 5.92 -9.19 -3.84
C ALA A 57 6.91 -8.01 -3.77
N ALA A 58 6.56 -6.94 -3.05
CA ALA A 58 7.45 -5.81 -2.85
C ALA A 58 8.72 -6.20 -2.08
N LEU A 59 8.58 -7.01 -1.01
CA LEU A 59 9.72 -7.52 -0.24
C LEU A 59 10.64 -8.41 -1.09
N VAL A 60 10.06 -9.35 -1.85
CA VAL A 60 10.80 -10.22 -2.78
C VAL A 60 11.51 -9.40 -3.86
N ALA A 61 10.91 -8.30 -4.33
CA ALA A 61 11.53 -7.37 -5.26
C ALA A 61 12.62 -6.48 -4.62
N GLY A 62 12.96 -6.69 -3.36
CA GLY A 62 14.00 -5.96 -2.64
C GLY A 62 13.55 -4.63 -2.06
N GLN A 63 12.27 -4.30 -2.08
CA GLN A 63 11.74 -3.09 -1.48
C GLN A 63 11.56 -3.28 0.03
N ARG A 64 11.96 -2.28 0.81
CA ARG A 64 11.69 -2.28 2.25
C ARG A 64 10.22 -1.99 2.54
N PRO A 65 9.70 -2.47 3.70
CA PRO A 65 8.36 -2.10 4.14
C PRO A 65 8.19 -0.58 4.18
N ARG A 66 7.04 -0.10 3.69
CA ARG A 66 6.76 1.34 3.69
C ARG A 66 6.60 1.85 5.11
N ARG A 67 7.42 2.82 5.48
CA ARG A 67 7.25 3.54 6.73
C ARG A 67 6.12 4.55 6.60
N PRO A 68 5.29 4.71 7.65
CA PRO A 68 4.38 5.84 7.70
C PRO A 68 5.20 7.12 7.56
N GLN A 69 4.93 7.88 6.52
CA GLN A 69 5.52 9.21 6.44
C GLN A 69 4.96 10.02 7.59
N ALA A 70 5.83 10.58 8.42
CA ALA A 70 5.40 11.57 9.38
C ALA A 70 4.63 12.64 8.60
N ARG A 71 3.34 12.78 8.88
CA ARG A 71 2.54 13.88 8.34
C ARG A 71 3.14 15.17 8.87
N THR A 72 4.04 15.74 8.10
CA THR A 72 4.69 17.01 8.43
C THR A 72 3.72 18.18 8.36
N GLN A 73 2.51 17.97 7.79
CA GLN A 73 1.41 18.91 7.81
C GLN A 73 0.10 18.12 7.71
N LEU A 74 -0.70 18.17 8.77
CA LEU A 74 -2.14 18.07 8.59
C LEU A 74 -2.50 19.19 7.60
N PRO A 75 -3.14 18.91 6.45
CA PRO A 75 -3.77 19.97 5.70
C PRO A 75 -4.67 20.68 6.69
N GLU A 76 -4.46 21.96 6.89
CA GLU A 76 -5.41 22.80 7.60
C GLU A 76 -6.78 22.38 7.11
N LEU A 77 -7.68 22.03 8.04
CA LEU A 77 -9.07 21.72 7.72
C LEU A 77 -9.65 22.97 7.07
N ASN A 78 -9.37 23.14 5.79
CA ASN A 78 -10.09 24.06 4.96
C ASN A 78 -11.54 23.60 5.03
N PRO A 79 -12.49 24.44 5.49
CA PRO A 79 -13.90 24.07 5.50
C PRO A 79 -14.23 23.62 4.08
N GLY A 80 -14.53 22.32 3.94
CA GLY A 80 -14.70 21.68 2.65
C GLY A 80 -15.71 22.43 1.79
N PRO A 81 -15.61 22.31 0.47
CA PRO A 81 -16.51 22.96 -0.45
C PRO A 81 -17.95 22.67 -0.05
N THR A 82 -18.77 23.70 0.05
CA THR A 82 -20.21 23.59 0.29
C THR A 82 -20.79 22.65 -0.75
N GLY A 83 -21.76 21.83 -0.37
CA GLY A 83 -22.27 20.66 -1.11
C GLY A 83 -22.57 20.80 -2.61
N ASN A 84 -22.49 22.01 -3.18
CA ASN A 84 -22.65 22.27 -4.62
C ASN A 84 -21.35 22.06 -5.42
N ASP A 85 -20.19 22.10 -4.77
CA ASP A 85 -18.90 21.99 -5.44
C ASP A 85 -18.47 20.53 -5.61
N VAL A 86 -19.00 19.63 -4.75
CA VAL A 86 -18.68 18.18 -4.80
C VAL A 86 -19.17 17.53 -6.09
N ALA A 87 -20.31 17.97 -6.64
CA ALA A 87 -20.86 17.40 -7.86
C ALA A 87 -20.02 17.76 -9.10
N SER A 88 -19.38 18.93 -9.13
CA SER A 88 -18.56 19.36 -10.27
C SER A 88 -17.18 18.70 -10.28
N GLU A 89 -16.59 18.47 -9.10
CA GLU A 89 -15.31 17.77 -9.01
C GLU A 89 -15.44 16.28 -9.36
N THR A 90 -16.53 15.62 -8.96
CA THR A 90 -16.76 14.22 -9.31
C THR A 90 -16.92 14.04 -10.82
N ALA A 91 -17.60 14.96 -11.50
CA ALA A 91 -17.73 14.95 -12.95
C ALA A 91 -16.41 15.21 -13.67
N SER A 92 -15.59 16.13 -13.15
CA SER A 92 -14.26 16.43 -13.69
C SER A 92 -13.28 15.27 -13.48
N GLY A 93 -13.31 14.62 -12.31
CA GLY A 93 -12.47 13.46 -12.00
C GLY A 93 -12.75 12.25 -12.89
N LEU A 94 -14.02 11.97 -13.18
CA LEU A 94 -14.41 10.89 -14.09
C LEU A 94 -14.01 11.18 -15.55
N GLY A 95 -14.05 12.43 -15.97
CA GLY A 95 -13.60 12.86 -17.29
C GLY A 95 -12.09 12.70 -17.47
N ALA A 96 -11.31 13.09 -16.47
CA ALA A 96 -9.85 12.96 -16.48
C ALA A 96 -9.38 11.50 -16.45
N ALA A 97 -10.03 10.65 -15.66
CA ALA A 97 -9.73 9.22 -15.62
C ALA A 97 -10.01 8.52 -16.96
N ARG A 98 -11.04 8.97 -17.68
CA ARG A 98 -11.39 8.43 -19.01
C ARG A 98 -10.42 8.84 -20.10
N ALA A 99 -9.79 10.01 -19.98
CA ALA A 99 -8.80 10.52 -20.95
C ALA A 99 -7.43 9.82 -20.80
N SER A 100 -7.16 9.18 -19.67
CA SER A 100 -5.88 8.53 -19.39
C SER A 100 -5.81 7.04 -19.80
N ILE A 101 -6.89 6.45 -20.33
CA ILE A 101 -6.87 5.08 -20.85
C ILE A 101 -6.13 5.10 -22.19
N PRO A 102 -5.00 4.40 -22.32
CA PRO A 102 -4.25 4.34 -23.58
C PRO A 102 -5.13 3.80 -24.71
N ARG A 103 -5.15 4.47 -25.84
CA ARG A 103 -5.91 4.06 -27.04
C ARG A 103 -5.66 2.62 -27.47
N ALA A 104 -4.50 2.07 -27.13
CA ALA A 104 -4.14 0.67 -27.41
C ALA A 104 -5.07 -0.36 -26.73
N ILE A 105 -5.61 -0.04 -25.55
CA ILE A 105 -6.51 -0.95 -24.84
C ILE A 105 -7.90 -0.97 -25.48
N LEU A 106 -8.36 0.16 -26.04
CA LEU A 106 -9.64 0.25 -26.74
C LEU A 106 -9.62 -0.46 -28.11
N ALA A 107 -8.48 -0.53 -28.75
CA ALA A 107 -8.32 -1.22 -30.05
C ALA A 107 -8.35 -2.76 -29.93
N SER A 108 -7.99 -3.30 -28.75
CA SER A 108 -8.00 -4.75 -28.51
C SER A 108 -9.43 -5.28 -28.28
N ALA A 109 -10.33 -4.49 -27.70
CA ALA A 109 -11.71 -4.89 -27.42
C ALA A 109 -12.63 -4.87 -28.66
N ALA A 110 -12.20 -4.32 -29.78
CA ALA A 110 -12.99 -4.18 -31.01
C ALA A 110 -12.73 -5.29 -32.05
N ARG A 111 -11.98 -6.34 -31.70
CA ARG A 111 -11.58 -7.41 -32.63
C ARG A 111 -12.14 -8.80 -32.30
N GLU A 112 -13.13 -8.89 -31.42
CA GLU A 112 -13.91 -10.13 -31.23
C GLU A 112 -15.34 -10.00 -31.73
#